data_1cfef8d7f868477c8678dc1db4798344
#
_entry.id   1cfef8d7f868477c8678dc1db4798344
#
_cell.length_a   1.000
_cell.length_b   1.000
_cell.length_c   1.000
_cell.angle_alpha   90.00
_cell.angle_beta   90.00
_cell.angle_gamma   90.00
#
_symmetry.space_group_name_H-M   'P 1'
#
loop_
_entity.id
_entity.type
_entity.pdbx_description
1 polymer ?
#
loop_
_entity_poly.entity_id
_entity_poly.type
_entity_poly.pdbx_seq_one_letter_code
_entity_poly.pdbx_strand_id
1 'polypeptide(L)'
;MEWLRYGKQYYPNRICMNNYTYQDIYSAVVNVATRLQTLSDTRIAIVSDNSVTMAVYLLAAMLVRKEVLLLNVHLTAGEIEKQLCELHITTVLHSAKRRTQVPASIIAIEFESVEAMLHDIAEDTFDWTFAEHDIAAIMNTSATTGQFKSVPLRWGQIKAHVQASQEVLGRSEQDNWLMVLPLFHVSGLSILMRSLYNGTAMTIMESYDEEQVLQYIHDGSINMMSLVPTILKNLEPRITH
;
A
#
# COMPACT_ATOMS: atom_id res chain seq x y z
N MET A 1 -6.02 8.34 7.33
CA MET A 1 -7.03 7.27 7.02
C MET A 1 -8.43 7.83 6.79
N GLU A 2 -8.77 8.93 7.39
CA GLU A 2 -10.02 9.66 7.13
C GLU A 2 -10.27 9.99 5.64
N TRP A 3 -9.23 10.03 4.81
CA TRP A 3 -9.34 10.25 3.36
C TRP A 3 -10.11 9.14 2.64
N LEU A 4 -9.91 7.87 3.01
CA LEU A 4 -10.71 6.76 2.45
C LEU A 4 -12.18 6.85 2.91
N ARG A 5 -12.41 7.16 4.20
CA ARG A 5 -13.75 7.37 4.74
C ARG A 5 -14.45 8.55 4.06
N TYR A 6 -13.72 9.66 3.83
CA TYR A 6 -14.20 10.80 3.07
C TYR A 6 -14.60 10.40 1.64
N GLY A 7 -13.74 9.64 0.95
CA GLY A 7 -14.02 9.14 -0.39
C GLY A 7 -15.29 8.31 -0.45
N LYS A 8 -15.47 7.37 0.47
CA LYS A 8 -16.69 6.57 0.60
C LYS A 8 -17.92 7.43 0.86
N GLN A 9 -17.80 8.48 1.66
CA GLN A 9 -18.94 9.35 2.01
C GLN A 9 -19.40 10.23 0.83
N TYR A 10 -18.47 10.80 0.06
CA TYR A 10 -18.78 11.83 -0.94
C TYR A 10 -18.81 11.31 -2.38
N TYR A 11 -18.11 10.21 -2.69
CA TYR A 11 -18.08 9.63 -4.03
C TYR A 11 -17.93 8.09 -3.99
N PRO A 12 -18.89 7.38 -3.36
CA PRO A 12 -18.79 5.94 -3.08
C PRO A 12 -18.58 5.10 -4.35
N ASN A 13 -19.19 5.49 -5.47
CA ASN A 13 -19.17 4.76 -6.74
C ASN A 13 -17.97 5.13 -7.63
N ARG A 14 -17.11 6.08 -7.23
CA ARG A 14 -15.90 6.41 -7.98
C ARG A 14 -14.89 5.27 -7.82
N ILE A 15 -14.18 4.95 -8.91
CA ILE A 15 -13.07 4.00 -8.86
C ILE A 15 -12.00 4.52 -7.90
N CYS A 16 -11.52 3.64 -7.04
CA CYS A 16 -10.45 3.88 -6.10
C CYS A 16 -9.18 3.12 -6.50
N MET A 17 -9.27 1.81 -6.64
CA MET A 17 -8.14 0.93 -6.98
C MET A 17 -8.57 -0.09 -8.03
N ASN A 18 -7.92 -0.10 -9.19
CA ASN A 18 -8.24 -0.96 -10.32
C ASN A 18 -9.74 -0.86 -10.68
N ASN A 19 -10.50 -1.93 -10.49
CA ASN A 19 -11.94 -1.99 -10.78
C ASN A 19 -12.81 -1.78 -9.53
N TYR A 20 -12.21 -1.54 -8.36
CA TYR A 20 -12.94 -1.39 -7.09
C TYR A 20 -13.21 0.07 -6.78
N THR A 21 -14.44 0.34 -6.36
CA THR A 21 -14.88 1.68 -5.96
C THR A 21 -14.37 2.08 -4.56
N TYR A 22 -14.54 3.34 -4.20
CA TYR A 22 -14.26 3.81 -2.83
C TYR A 22 -15.13 3.07 -1.79
N GLN A 23 -16.38 2.72 -2.14
CA GLN A 23 -17.24 1.91 -1.28
C GLN A 23 -16.67 0.50 -1.09
N ASP A 24 -16.21 -0.14 -2.16
CA ASP A 24 -15.66 -1.51 -2.09
C ASP A 24 -14.39 -1.53 -1.23
N ILE A 25 -13.44 -0.65 -1.51
CA ILE A 25 -12.18 -0.57 -0.76
C ILE A 25 -12.43 -0.23 0.72
N TYR A 26 -13.33 0.70 1.00
CA TYR A 26 -13.71 1.02 2.37
C TYR A 26 -14.29 -0.22 3.10
N SER A 27 -15.23 -0.94 2.48
CA SER A 27 -15.85 -2.11 3.07
C SER A 27 -14.83 -3.23 3.31
N ALA A 28 -13.95 -3.49 2.33
CA ALA A 28 -12.88 -4.46 2.47
C ALA A 28 -11.91 -4.09 3.62
N VAL A 29 -11.53 -2.80 3.73
CA VAL A 29 -10.66 -2.32 4.83
C VAL A 29 -11.32 -2.51 6.19
N VAL A 30 -12.61 -2.18 6.35
CA VAL A 30 -13.35 -2.38 7.60
C VAL A 30 -13.42 -3.85 7.97
N ASN A 31 -13.74 -4.73 7.03
CA ASN A 31 -13.82 -6.18 7.27
C ASN A 31 -12.47 -6.78 7.70
N VAL A 32 -11.39 -6.43 7.03
CA VAL A 32 -10.05 -6.88 7.41
C VAL A 32 -9.64 -6.28 8.76
N ALA A 33 -9.93 -5.01 9.00
CA ALA A 33 -9.62 -4.34 10.27
C ALA A 33 -10.32 -5.03 11.44
N THR A 34 -11.58 -5.43 11.30
CA THR A 34 -12.35 -6.17 12.31
C THR A 34 -11.67 -7.48 12.71
N ARG A 35 -11.00 -8.14 11.76
CA ARG A 35 -10.22 -9.37 12.05
C ARG A 35 -8.86 -9.03 12.66
N LEU A 36 -8.14 -8.02 12.13
CA LEU A 36 -6.82 -7.66 12.60
C LEU A 36 -6.82 -7.02 14.00
N GLN A 37 -7.92 -6.40 14.45
CA GLN A 37 -8.01 -5.86 15.80
C GLN A 37 -7.93 -6.93 16.89
N THR A 38 -8.23 -8.20 16.58
CA THR A 38 -8.13 -9.31 17.52
C THR A 38 -6.69 -9.75 17.80
N LEU A 39 -5.74 -9.35 16.96
CA LEU A 39 -4.32 -9.62 17.16
C LEU A 39 -3.78 -8.77 18.30
N SER A 40 -3.08 -9.41 19.24
CA SER A 40 -2.44 -8.71 20.38
C SER A 40 -1.19 -7.92 19.98
N ASP A 41 -0.56 -8.27 18.85
CA ASP A 41 0.67 -7.64 18.39
C ASP A 41 0.47 -6.15 18.10
N THR A 42 1.31 -5.29 18.66
CA THR A 42 1.35 -3.86 18.30
C THR A 42 2.02 -3.67 16.94
N ARG A 43 3.00 -4.50 16.62
CA ARG A 43 3.78 -4.44 15.38
C ARG A 43 3.62 -5.73 14.59
N ILE A 44 3.33 -5.61 13.30
CA ILE A 44 3.19 -6.73 12.37
C ILE A 44 4.00 -6.45 11.10
N ALA A 45 4.22 -7.47 10.28
CA ALA A 45 4.85 -7.27 8.98
C ALA A 45 3.94 -7.69 7.83
N ILE A 46 4.21 -7.14 6.64
CA ILE A 46 3.55 -7.52 5.39
C ILE A 46 4.64 -7.90 4.37
N VAL A 47 4.48 -9.06 3.72
CA VAL A 47 5.28 -9.48 2.57
C VAL A 47 4.37 -9.87 1.40
N SER A 48 4.37 -9.05 0.36
CA SER A 48 3.55 -9.26 -0.84
C SER A 48 4.08 -8.44 -2.01
N ASP A 49 3.84 -8.90 -3.22
CA ASP A 49 3.90 -8.06 -4.42
C ASP A 49 2.76 -7.02 -4.36
N ASN A 50 2.87 -5.98 -5.19
CA ASN A 50 1.80 -4.98 -5.29
C ASN A 50 0.48 -5.63 -5.68
N SER A 51 -0.58 -5.29 -4.98
CA SER A 51 -1.93 -5.68 -5.32
C SER A 51 -2.95 -4.82 -4.57
N VAL A 52 -4.18 -4.79 -5.03
CA VAL A 52 -5.29 -4.17 -4.28
C VAL A 52 -5.43 -4.83 -2.91
N THR A 53 -5.30 -6.16 -2.86
CA THR A 53 -5.33 -6.92 -1.62
C THR A 53 -4.28 -6.46 -0.62
N MET A 54 -3.01 -6.30 -1.06
CA MET A 54 -1.95 -5.78 -0.20
C MET A 54 -2.28 -4.37 0.33
N ALA A 55 -2.80 -3.50 -0.53
CA ALA A 55 -3.19 -2.15 -0.14
C ALA A 55 -4.32 -2.17 0.91
N VAL A 56 -5.33 -3.03 0.74
CA VAL A 56 -6.42 -3.21 1.71
C VAL A 56 -5.89 -3.68 3.06
N TYR A 57 -5.05 -4.73 3.10
CA TYR A 57 -4.47 -5.24 4.36
C TYR A 57 -3.57 -4.20 5.03
N LEU A 58 -2.80 -3.44 4.27
CA LEU A 58 -1.98 -2.34 4.82
C LEU A 58 -2.87 -1.27 5.46
N LEU A 59 -3.89 -0.80 4.75
CA LEU A 59 -4.81 0.22 5.24
C LEU A 59 -5.60 -0.28 6.46
N ALA A 60 -6.03 -1.54 6.46
CA ALA A 60 -6.73 -2.16 7.59
C ALA A 60 -5.83 -2.26 8.83
N ALA A 61 -4.59 -2.71 8.66
CA ALA A 61 -3.61 -2.77 9.74
C ALA A 61 -3.31 -1.39 10.33
N MET A 62 -3.16 -0.38 9.47
CA MET A 62 -3.02 1.01 9.90
C MET A 62 -4.27 1.50 10.67
N LEU A 63 -5.48 1.15 10.21
CA LEU A 63 -6.73 1.55 10.85
C LEU A 63 -6.84 1.05 12.30
N VAL A 64 -6.39 -0.18 12.56
CA VAL A 64 -6.33 -0.76 13.91
C VAL A 64 -5.03 -0.46 14.65
N ARG A 65 -4.32 0.60 14.27
CA ARG A 65 -3.12 1.11 14.96
C ARG A 65 -1.93 0.14 15.01
N LYS A 66 -1.82 -0.79 14.07
CA LYS A 66 -0.61 -1.62 13.96
C LYS A 66 0.51 -0.82 13.32
N GLU A 67 1.72 -0.93 13.88
CA GLU A 67 2.94 -0.47 13.24
C GLU A 67 3.36 -1.51 12.19
N VAL A 68 3.25 -1.18 10.92
CA VAL A 68 3.40 -2.16 9.83
C VAL A 68 4.79 -2.09 9.22
N LEU A 69 5.58 -3.16 9.39
CA LEU A 69 6.82 -3.35 8.64
C LEU A 69 6.50 -3.84 7.22
N LEU A 70 6.87 -3.07 6.22
CA LEU A 70 6.74 -3.45 4.82
C LEU A 70 8.03 -4.15 4.36
N LEU A 71 7.95 -5.46 4.15
CA LEU A 71 9.08 -6.31 3.78
C LEU A 71 9.33 -6.30 2.27
N ASN A 72 10.60 -6.18 1.89
CA ASN A 72 11.01 -6.29 0.50
C ASN A 72 10.88 -7.75 0.03
N VAL A 73 10.14 -7.99 -1.04
CA VAL A 73 9.88 -9.32 -1.61
C VAL A 73 11.11 -10.00 -2.21
N HIS A 74 12.21 -9.28 -2.39
CA HIS A 74 13.48 -9.83 -2.90
C HIS A 74 14.38 -10.37 -1.79
N LEU A 75 13.99 -10.24 -0.52
CA LEU A 75 14.73 -10.78 0.62
C LEU A 75 14.56 -12.30 0.71
N THR A 76 15.62 -12.96 1.14
CA THR A 76 15.57 -14.36 1.52
C THR A 76 14.80 -14.56 2.84
N ALA A 77 14.33 -15.77 3.10
CA ALA A 77 13.65 -16.09 4.37
C ALA A 77 14.53 -15.76 5.61
N GLY A 78 15.85 -16.02 5.54
CA GLY A 78 16.78 -15.70 6.63
C GLY A 78 16.95 -14.18 6.85
N GLU A 79 16.95 -13.37 5.79
CA GLU A 79 17.01 -11.91 5.92
C GLU A 79 15.70 -11.37 6.50
N ILE A 80 14.57 -11.93 6.10
CA ILE A 80 13.26 -11.60 6.68
C ILE A 80 13.25 -11.96 8.18
N GLU A 81 13.67 -13.18 8.54
CA GLU A 81 13.74 -13.62 9.94
C GLU A 81 14.57 -12.68 10.80
N LYS A 82 15.73 -12.25 10.30
CA LYS A 82 16.58 -11.27 11.00
C LYS A 82 15.84 -9.94 11.24
N GLN A 83 15.14 -9.42 10.24
CA GLN A 83 14.37 -8.17 10.38
C GLN A 83 13.20 -8.31 11.37
N LEU A 84 12.50 -9.44 11.33
CA LEU A 84 11.41 -9.72 12.26
C LEU A 84 11.91 -9.82 13.72
N CYS A 85 13.03 -10.52 13.94
CA CYS A 85 13.66 -10.64 15.25
C CYS A 85 14.09 -9.29 15.82
N GLU A 86 14.76 -8.45 15.04
CA GLU A 86 15.23 -7.13 15.49
C GLU A 86 14.08 -6.20 15.90
N LEU A 87 12.92 -6.33 15.27
CA LEU A 87 11.73 -5.51 15.54
C LEU A 87 10.72 -6.21 16.48
N HIS A 88 11.05 -7.41 16.96
CA HIS A 88 10.19 -8.24 17.82
C HIS A 88 8.81 -8.50 17.19
N ILE A 89 8.79 -8.80 15.88
CA ILE A 89 7.56 -9.09 15.13
C ILE A 89 7.33 -10.60 15.13
N THR A 90 6.13 -11.01 15.53
CA THR A 90 5.71 -12.41 15.61
C THR A 90 4.61 -12.76 14.60
N THR A 91 4.01 -11.79 13.95
CA THR A 91 2.94 -11.99 12.97
C THR A 91 3.28 -11.34 11.62
N VAL A 92 3.15 -12.13 10.55
CA VAL A 92 3.35 -11.70 9.16
C VAL A 92 2.10 -11.96 8.33
N LEU A 93 1.61 -10.92 7.70
CA LEU A 93 0.55 -11.00 6.67
C LEU A 93 1.22 -11.20 5.31
N HIS A 94 0.73 -12.12 4.49
CA HIS A 94 1.39 -12.45 3.22
C HIS A 94 0.42 -12.83 2.10
N SER A 95 0.84 -12.60 0.84
CA SER A 95 0.18 -13.22 -0.30
C SER A 95 0.55 -14.71 -0.39
N ALA A 96 -0.32 -15.54 -0.98
CA ALA A 96 -0.06 -16.97 -1.21
C ALA A 96 1.31 -17.22 -1.85
N LYS A 97 1.67 -16.40 -2.85
CA LYS A 97 2.96 -16.44 -3.57
C LYS A 97 4.19 -16.27 -2.66
N ARG A 98 4.04 -15.56 -1.51
CA ARG A 98 5.13 -15.22 -0.60
C ARG A 98 5.19 -16.08 0.68
N ARG A 99 4.32 -17.10 0.81
CA ARG A 99 4.25 -17.98 1.98
C ARG A 99 5.60 -18.60 2.34
N THR A 100 6.38 -19.01 1.35
CA THR A 100 7.70 -19.67 1.56
C THR A 100 8.78 -18.75 2.11
N GLN A 101 8.57 -17.42 2.04
CA GLN A 101 9.48 -16.45 2.63
C GLN A 101 9.22 -16.20 4.12
N VAL A 102 8.04 -16.61 4.63
CA VAL A 102 7.70 -16.45 6.06
C VAL A 102 8.29 -17.59 6.87
N PRO A 103 9.15 -17.31 7.86
CA PRO A 103 9.75 -18.33 8.71
C PRO A 103 8.69 -19.18 9.43
N ALA A 104 8.99 -20.47 9.66
CA ALA A 104 8.05 -21.39 10.31
C ALA A 104 7.75 -21.05 11.78
N SER A 105 8.64 -20.30 12.44
CA SER A 105 8.49 -19.81 13.82
C SER A 105 7.52 -18.64 13.96
N ILE A 106 7.05 -18.05 12.85
CA ILE A 106 6.25 -16.84 12.81
C ILE A 106 4.77 -17.19 12.50
N ILE A 107 3.85 -16.49 13.13
CA ILE A 107 2.42 -16.58 12.80
C ILE A 107 2.22 -15.99 11.39
N ALA A 108 1.85 -16.84 10.45
CA ALA A 108 1.63 -16.45 9.06
C ALA A 108 0.13 -16.39 8.78
N ILE A 109 -0.34 -15.23 8.33
CA ILE A 109 -1.73 -15.00 7.95
C ILE A 109 -1.75 -14.69 6.46
N GLU A 110 -2.38 -15.58 5.69
CA GLU A 110 -2.53 -15.40 4.25
C GLU A 110 -3.65 -14.40 3.93
N PHE A 111 -3.43 -13.60 2.91
CA PHE A 111 -4.44 -12.69 2.39
C PHE A 111 -5.62 -13.45 1.80
N GLU A 112 -6.82 -12.98 2.07
CA GLU A 112 -8.01 -13.37 1.30
C GLU A 112 -8.15 -12.48 0.06
N SER A 113 -8.94 -12.91 -0.93
CA SER A 113 -9.22 -12.06 -2.09
C SER A 113 -10.12 -10.87 -1.71
N VAL A 114 -10.07 -9.80 -2.51
CA VAL A 114 -10.93 -8.62 -2.26
C VAL A 114 -12.39 -9.00 -2.33
N GLU A 115 -12.78 -9.88 -3.26
CA GLU A 115 -14.16 -10.38 -3.41
C GLU A 115 -14.64 -11.07 -2.13
N ALA A 116 -13.79 -11.90 -1.49
CA ALA A 116 -14.12 -12.53 -0.21
C ALA A 116 -14.31 -11.51 0.92
N MET A 117 -13.54 -10.40 0.89
CA MET A 117 -13.67 -9.33 1.87
C MET A 117 -14.94 -8.48 1.71
N LEU A 118 -15.60 -8.53 0.55
CA LEU A 118 -16.86 -7.81 0.28
C LEU A 118 -18.11 -8.57 0.71
N HIS A 119 -17.96 -9.84 1.13
CA HIS A 119 -19.04 -10.59 1.76
C HIS A 119 -19.12 -10.22 3.26
N ASP A 120 -20.34 -10.14 3.79
CA ASP A 120 -20.60 -9.90 5.22
C ASP A 120 -19.92 -8.62 5.77
N ILE A 121 -20.34 -7.46 5.28
CA ILE A 121 -19.77 -6.16 5.65
C ILE A 121 -19.93 -5.91 7.15
N ALA A 122 -18.81 -5.82 7.86
CA ALA A 122 -18.77 -5.49 9.27
C ALA A 122 -19.22 -4.05 9.53
N GLU A 123 -19.76 -3.79 10.72
CA GLU A 123 -20.07 -2.43 11.15
C GLU A 123 -18.78 -1.64 11.39
N ASP A 124 -18.73 -0.41 10.88
CA ASP A 124 -17.60 0.49 11.12
C ASP A 124 -17.70 1.15 12.48
N THR A 125 -16.97 0.62 13.44
CA THR A 125 -16.81 1.17 14.79
C THR A 125 -15.45 1.81 15.02
N PHE A 126 -14.63 1.98 13.97
CA PHE A 126 -13.25 2.44 14.07
C PHE A 126 -13.12 3.96 14.16
N ASP A 127 -12.10 4.40 14.92
CA ASP A 127 -11.64 5.78 14.88
C ASP A 127 -10.66 5.96 13.70
N TRP A 128 -11.04 6.76 12.73
CA TRP A 128 -10.27 7.06 11.50
C TRP A 128 -9.29 8.22 11.66
N THR A 129 -9.28 8.90 12.82
CA THR A 129 -8.34 10.00 13.09
C THR A 129 -7.01 9.46 13.61
N PHE A 130 -5.91 10.13 13.30
CA PHE A 130 -4.56 9.72 13.70
C PHE A 130 -3.77 10.91 14.21
N ALA A 131 -3.00 10.71 15.26
CA ALA A 131 -2.07 11.71 15.72
C ALA A 131 -0.85 11.78 14.77
N GLU A 132 -0.30 12.96 14.60
CA GLU A 132 0.81 13.16 13.66
C GLU A 132 2.08 12.36 14.04
N HIS A 133 2.23 12.04 15.32
CA HIS A 133 3.37 11.25 15.82
C HIS A 133 3.16 9.73 15.74
N ASP A 134 1.93 9.24 15.47
CA ASP A 134 1.66 7.81 15.31
C ASP A 134 2.46 7.24 14.12
N ILE A 135 2.99 6.03 14.29
CA ILE A 135 3.70 5.32 13.23
C ILE A 135 2.67 4.68 12.29
N ALA A 136 2.73 5.03 11.02
CA ALA A 136 1.88 4.46 9.98
C ALA A 136 2.51 3.22 9.35
N ALA A 137 3.82 3.28 9.04
CA ALA A 137 4.56 2.18 8.44
C ALA A 137 6.02 2.21 8.89
N ILE A 138 6.69 1.07 8.79
CA ILE A 138 8.13 0.94 8.96
C ILE A 138 8.71 0.44 7.65
N MET A 139 9.75 1.07 7.16
CA MET A 139 10.45 0.68 5.94
C MET A 139 11.91 0.45 6.21
N ASN A 140 12.47 -0.59 5.63
CA ASN A 140 13.89 -0.87 5.74
C ASN A 140 14.64 -0.26 4.56
N THR A 141 15.71 0.45 4.87
CA THR A 141 16.67 0.94 3.87
C THR A 141 17.86 0.00 3.81
N SER A 142 18.36 -0.28 2.60
CA SER A 142 19.63 -0.98 2.42
C SER A 142 20.76 -0.07 2.89
N ALA A 143 21.39 -0.42 4.01
CA ALA A 143 22.63 0.27 4.40
C ALA A 143 23.78 -0.26 3.54
N THR A 144 24.69 0.64 3.16
CA THR A 144 25.95 0.30 2.45
C THR A 144 26.85 -0.65 3.24
N THR A 145 26.56 -0.85 4.52
CA THR A 145 27.30 -1.72 5.46
C THR A 145 26.75 -3.15 5.59
N GLY A 146 25.76 -3.54 4.76
CA GLY A 146 25.13 -4.86 4.86
C GLY A 146 24.17 -5.03 6.05
N GLN A 147 23.95 -3.97 6.85
CA GLN A 147 22.91 -3.91 7.87
C GLN A 147 21.73 -3.13 7.31
N PHE A 148 20.51 -3.59 7.56
CA PHE A 148 19.33 -2.78 7.24
C PHE A 148 19.07 -1.77 8.38
N LYS A 149 18.47 -0.65 8.02
CA LYS A 149 18.00 0.36 8.97
C LYS A 149 16.50 0.52 8.85
N SER A 150 15.79 0.22 9.93
CA SER A 150 14.35 0.40 10.01
C SER A 150 14.01 1.86 10.26
N VAL A 151 13.23 2.44 9.36
CA VAL A 151 12.81 3.84 9.40
C VAL A 151 11.30 3.90 9.60
N PRO A 152 10.83 4.38 10.78
CA PRO A 152 9.40 4.59 10.99
C PRO A 152 8.93 5.83 10.23
N LEU A 153 7.84 5.69 9.50
CA LEU A 153 7.11 6.77 8.84
C LEU A 153 5.90 7.15 9.68
N ARG A 154 5.82 8.41 10.07
CA ARG A 154 4.73 8.95 10.91
C ARG A 154 3.64 9.57 10.07
N TRP A 155 2.41 9.58 10.61
CA TRP A 155 1.26 10.19 9.93
C TRP A 155 1.47 11.65 9.58
N GLY A 156 2.12 12.44 10.43
CA GLY A 156 2.47 13.84 10.12
C GLY A 156 3.36 13.98 8.90
N GLN A 157 4.33 13.07 8.72
CA GLN A 157 5.21 13.05 7.53
C GLN A 157 4.42 12.69 6.26
N ILE A 158 3.54 11.69 6.34
CA ILE A 158 2.67 11.30 5.21
C ILE A 158 1.75 12.47 4.85
N LYS A 159 1.10 13.10 5.83
CA LYS A 159 0.21 14.25 5.62
C LYS A 159 0.93 15.41 4.95
N ALA A 160 2.10 15.81 5.49
CA ALA A 160 2.91 16.88 4.90
C ALA A 160 3.33 16.56 3.46
N HIS A 161 3.72 15.30 3.19
CA HIS A 161 4.10 14.84 1.86
C HIS A 161 2.94 14.94 0.86
N VAL A 162 1.74 14.45 1.21
CA VAL A 162 0.61 14.46 0.26
C VAL A 162 0.10 15.87 0.01
N GLN A 163 0.12 16.76 1.01
CA GLN A 163 -0.21 18.17 0.87
C GLN A 163 0.75 18.90 -0.07
N ALA A 164 2.06 18.80 0.18
CA ALA A 164 3.08 19.40 -0.68
C ALA A 164 3.02 18.83 -2.11
N SER A 165 2.74 17.54 -2.27
CA SER A 165 2.57 16.92 -3.58
C SER A 165 1.36 17.49 -4.33
N GLN A 166 0.23 17.72 -3.64
CA GLN A 166 -0.95 18.33 -4.25
C GLN A 166 -0.71 19.78 -4.70
N GLU A 167 0.03 20.56 -3.90
CA GLU A 167 0.39 21.95 -4.25
C GLU A 167 1.21 22.02 -5.54
N VAL A 168 2.09 21.04 -5.78
CA VAL A 168 3.00 21.03 -6.94
C VAL A 168 2.36 20.38 -8.17
N LEU A 169 1.70 19.23 -7.99
CA LEU A 169 1.17 18.42 -9.10
C LEU A 169 -0.29 18.77 -9.45
N GLY A 170 -0.96 19.49 -8.56
CA GLY A 170 -2.39 19.73 -8.69
C GLY A 170 -3.22 18.49 -8.39
N ARG A 171 -4.49 18.55 -8.77
CA ARG A 171 -5.47 17.49 -8.61
C ARG A 171 -6.57 17.63 -9.67
N SER A 172 -6.91 16.52 -10.30
CA SER A 172 -8.13 16.38 -11.11
C SER A 172 -8.94 15.19 -10.61
N GLU A 173 -10.26 15.26 -10.70
CA GLU A 173 -11.14 14.11 -10.38
C GLU A 173 -10.96 12.95 -11.35
N GLN A 174 -10.39 13.23 -12.52
CA GLN A 174 -10.11 12.25 -13.58
C GLN A 174 -8.73 11.62 -13.44
N ASP A 175 -7.92 12.05 -12.45
CA ASP A 175 -6.59 11.49 -12.27
C ASP A 175 -6.67 9.99 -11.95
N ASN A 176 -5.90 9.21 -12.69
CA ASN A 176 -5.65 7.80 -12.43
C ASN A 176 -4.14 7.56 -12.38
N TRP A 177 -3.64 7.27 -11.18
CA TRP A 177 -2.22 7.03 -10.94
C TRP A 177 -1.84 5.59 -11.22
N LEU A 178 -0.88 5.38 -12.13
CA LEU A 178 -0.28 4.06 -12.29
C LEU A 178 0.75 3.81 -11.19
N MET A 179 0.51 2.78 -10.38
CA MET A 179 1.42 2.31 -9.34
C MET A 179 2.24 1.13 -9.85
N VAL A 180 3.44 1.40 -10.37
CA VAL A 180 4.44 0.40 -10.76
C VAL A 180 5.55 0.25 -9.71
N LEU A 181 5.68 1.23 -8.82
CA LEU A 181 6.69 1.22 -7.77
C LEU A 181 6.20 0.40 -6.57
N PRO A 182 7.08 -0.42 -5.95
CA PRO A 182 6.67 -1.31 -4.87
C PRO A 182 6.14 -0.58 -3.63
N LEU A 183 5.05 -1.11 -3.04
CA LEU A 183 4.47 -0.59 -1.79
C LEU A 183 5.43 -0.69 -0.58
N PHE A 184 6.38 -1.63 -0.61
CA PHE A 184 7.42 -1.73 0.42
C PHE A 184 8.53 -0.67 0.30
N HIS A 185 8.44 0.25 -0.67
CA HIS A 185 9.25 1.46 -0.77
C HIS A 185 8.39 2.71 -0.56
N VAL A 186 9.00 3.76 -0.02
CA VAL A 186 8.31 5.05 0.22
C VAL A 186 7.65 5.60 -1.04
N SER A 187 8.21 5.36 -2.21
CA SER A 187 7.66 5.81 -3.50
C SER A 187 6.31 5.17 -3.83
N GLY A 188 6.15 3.85 -3.64
CA GLY A 188 4.87 3.16 -3.82
C GLY A 188 3.84 3.56 -2.77
N LEU A 189 4.25 3.58 -1.49
CA LEU A 189 3.38 4.05 -0.40
C LEU A 189 2.89 5.49 -0.64
N SER A 190 3.76 6.36 -1.17
CA SER A 190 3.41 7.74 -1.50
C SER A 190 2.32 7.84 -2.56
N ILE A 191 2.32 6.97 -3.57
CA ILE A 191 1.25 6.93 -4.59
C ILE A 191 -0.07 6.54 -3.94
N LEU A 192 -0.09 5.47 -3.13
CA LEU A 192 -1.28 5.03 -2.40
C LEU A 192 -1.88 6.16 -1.56
N MET A 193 -1.05 6.78 -0.71
CA MET A 193 -1.53 7.82 0.22
C MET A 193 -1.98 9.10 -0.50
N ARG A 194 -1.29 9.49 -1.56
CA ARG A 194 -1.63 10.66 -2.38
C ARG A 194 -2.94 10.48 -3.13
N SER A 195 -3.17 9.30 -3.73
CA SER A 195 -4.42 9.02 -4.43
C SER A 195 -5.61 9.03 -3.47
N LEU A 196 -5.48 8.43 -2.29
CA LEU A 196 -6.52 8.49 -1.26
C LEU A 196 -6.77 9.92 -0.76
N TYR A 197 -5.71 10.71 -0.53
CA TYR A 197 -5.82 12.11 -0.11
C TYR A 197 -6.54 12.97 -1.15
N ASN A 198 -6.20 12.79 -2.41
CA ASN A 198 -6.79 13.53 -3.52
C ASN A 198 -8.18 13.03 -3.93
N GLY A 199 -8.58 11.84 -3.51
CA GLY A 199 -9.84 11.21 -3.92
C GLY A 199 -9.83 10.78 -5.39
N THR A 200 -8.68 10.37 -5.90
CA THR A 200 -8.44 9.97 -7.29
C THR A 200 -8.32 8.46 -7.44
N ALA A 201 -8.41 7.96 -8.65
CA ALA A 201 -8.19 6.55 -8.95
C ALA A 201 -6.70 6.19 -8.92
N MET A 202 -6.40 4.90 -8.73
CA MET A 202 -5.10 4.32 -9.01
C MET A 202 -5.24 2.95 -9.67
N THR A 203 -4.33 2.67 -10.61
CA THR A 203 -4.16 1.37 -11.24
C THR A 203 -2.91 0.73 -10.67
N ILE A 204 -3.07 -0.38 -9.95
CA ILE A 204 -1.99 -1.10 -9.28
C ILE A 204 -1.54 -2.25 -10.18
N MET A 205 -0.25 -2.28 -10.54
CA MET A 205 0.39 -3.39 -11.23
C MET A 205 1.18 -4.23 -10.22
N GLU A 206 1.10 -5.56 -10.35
CA GLU A 206 1.84 -6.50 -9.50
C GLU A 206 3.35 -6.33 -9.66
N SER A 207 3.77 -6.18 -10.91
CA SER A 207 5.17 -5.94 -11.31
C SER A 207 5.21 -5.03 -12.52
N TYR A 208 6.37 -4.40 -12.76
CA TYR A 208 6.57 -3.59 -13.95
C TYR A 208 6.57 -4.47 -15.21
N ASP A 209 5.67 -4.17 -16.13
CA ASP A 209 5.61 -4.70 -17.48
C ASP A 209 5.53 -3.54 -18.47
N GLU A 210 6.55 -3.38 -19.29
CA GLU A 210 6.70 -2.22 -20.18
C GLU A 210 5.59 -2.14 -21.23
N GLU A 211 5.21 -3.29 -21.81
CA GLU A 211 4.17 -3.32 -22.84
C GLU A 211 2.80 -2.94 -22.26
N GLN A 212 2.49 -3.43 -21.07
CA GLN A 212 1.26 -3.08 -20.39
C GLN A 212 1.23 -1.60 -19.97
N VAL A 213 2.36 -1.04 -19.52
CA VAL A 213 2.49 0.40 -19.21
C VAL A 213 2.21 1.24 -20.45
N LEU A 214 2.83 0.87 -21.58
CA LEU A 214 2.61 1.58 -22.87
C LEU A 214 1.17 1.47 -23.32
N GLN A 215 0.52 0.32 -23.15
CA GLN A 215 -0.91 0.16 -23.44
C GLN A 215 -1.76 1.13 -22.63
N TYR A 216 -1.55 1.22 -21.30
CA TYR A 216 -2.27 2.15 -20.42
C TYR A 216 -2.06 3.62 -20.79
N ILE A 217 -0.86 3.98 -21.28
CA ILE A 217 -0.56 5.33 -21.77
C ILE A 217 -1.31 5.60 -23.07
N HIS A 218 -1.27 4.66 -24.03
CA HIS A 218 -1.87 4.85 -25.35
C HIS A 218 -3.38 4.86 -25.34
N ASP A 219 -4.01 4.04 -24.48
CA ASP A 219 -5.48 4.02 -24.37
C ASP A 219 -6.04 5.10 -23.44
N GLY A 220 -5.15 5.87 -22.78
CA GLY A 220 -5.54 6.95 -21.89
C GLY A 220 -6.18 6.49 -20.57
N SER A 221 -6.04 5.21 -20.20
CA SER A 221 -6.60 4.68 -18.95
C SER A 221 -5.87 5.21 -17.71
N ILE A 222 -4.64 5.71 -17.89
CA ILE A 222 -3.87 6.43 -16.86
C ILE A 222 -3.41 7.78 -17.40
N ASN A 223 -3.24 8.75 -16.50
CA ASN A 223 -2.69 10.06 -16.83
C ASN A 223 -1.57 10.52 -15.89
N MET A 224 -1.32 9.75 -14.82
CA MET A 224 -0.29 10.07 -13.83
C MET A 224 0.56 8.84 -13.53
N MET A 225 1.88 9.02 -13.47
CA MET A 225 2.80 7.94 -13.12
C MET A 225 4.05 8.51 -12.42
N SER A 226 4.52 7.82 -11.39
CA SER A 226 5.82 8.11 -10.76
C SER A 226 6.86 7.12 -11.28
N LEU A 227 7.97 7.61 -11.79
CA LEU A 227 9.02 6.81 -12.41
C LEU A 227 10.37 7.03 -11.76
N VAL A 228 11.19 5.98 -11.80
CA VAL A 228 12.63 6.12 -11.61
C VAL A 228 13.30 6.40 -12.95
N PRO A 229 14.48 7.07 -13.01
CA PRO A 229 15.15 7.46 -14.25
C PRO A 229 15.35 6.31 -15.25
N THR A 230 15.61 5.11 -14.74
CA THR A 230 15.82 3.91 -15.61
C THR A 230 14.55 3.55 -16.39
N ILE A 231 13.39 3.55 -15.73
CA ILE A 231 12.10 3.27 -16.37
C ILE A 231 11.77 4.36 -17.39
N LEU A 232 11.94 5.63 -17.02
CA LEU A 232 11.69 6.76 -17.90
C LEU A 232 12.52 6.67 -19.18
N LYS A 233 13.82 6.39 -19.05
CA LYS A 233 14.73 6.24 -20.20
C LYS A 233 14.29 5.15 -21.18
N ASN A 234 13.69 4.07 -20.70
CA ASN A 234 13.19 2.98 -21.54
C ASN A 234 11.87 3.34 -22.22
N LEU A 235 10.98 4.03 -21.53
CA LEU A 235 9.66 4.40 -22.04
C LEU A 235 9.69 5.59 -22.99
N GLU A 236 10.52 6.61 -22.74
CA GLU A 236 10.54 7.87 -23.50
C GLU A 236 10.58 7.68 -25.02
N PRO A 237 11.46 6.82 -25.61
CA PRO A 237 11.52 6.64 -27.06
C PRO A 237 10.23 6.02 -27.65
N ARG A 238 9.41 5.37 -26.83
CA ARG A 238 8.21 4.63 -27.26
C ARG A 238 6.90 5.40 -27.02
N ILE A 239 6.93 6.46 -26.22
CA ILE A 239 5.76 7.32 -25.94
C ILE A 239 5.64 8.44 -26.97
N THR A 240 6.75 8.91 -27.53
CA THR A 240 6.82 10.09 -28.40
C THR A 240 6.43 9.83 -29.87
N HIS A 241 5.90 8.67 -30.18
CA HIS A 241 5.42 8.27 -31.50
C HIS A 241 4.10 7.52 -31.38
#